data_0b96841360c7bd293a7a59b9f7f8ec40
#
_entry.id   0b96841360c7bd293a7a59b9f7f8ec40
#
_cell.length_a   1.000
_cell.length_b   1.000
_cell.length_c   1.000
_cell.angle_alpha   90.00
_cell.angle_beta   90.00
_cell.angle_gamma   90.00
#
_symmetry.space_group_name_H-M   'P 1'
#
loop_
_entity.id
_entity.type
_entity.pdbx_description
1 polymer ?
#
loop_
_entity_poly.entity_id
_entity_poly.type
_entity_poly.pdbx_seq_one_letter_code
_entity_poly.pdbx_strand_id
1 'polypeptide(L)'
;MKKSTTANRLRYLMTTRNLKQIDILRAAEPYAAQFNVKMNRSDISQYVSGKVEPGQDKLTILGLALGVDPVWLMGIDVPMIPQEDKEMLPHPDMLPVSRRSVPLLGSIACGEPIFADEDYSASVALGHDIDCDFALRCKGDSMIGARIYDGDIVFIKKQDFVDDGTIAAVLIDDDATLKRVYKLSDGRIELRAANERYRPIFVGGPDDTRTFRVLGKAVAFQSLL
;
A
#
# COMPACT_ATOMS: atom_id res chain seq x y z
N MET A 1 13.95 -4.98 -41.29
CA MET A 1 12.92 -5.46 -40.34
C MET A 1 11.70 -4.55 -40.47
N LYS A 2 10.48 -5.06 -40.75
CA LYS A 2 9.27 -4.22 -40.77
C LYS A 2 9.03 -3.74 -39.34
N LYS A 3 9.02 -2.42 -39.13
CA LYS A 3 8.62 -1.81 -37.86
C LYS A 3 7.22 -2.32 -37.50
N SER A 4 7.09 -2.94 -36.34
CA SER A 4 5.77 -3.29 -35.81
C SER A 4 5.03 -2.00 -35.46
N THR A 5 3.75 -1.90 -35.80
CA THR A 5 2.93 -0.70 -35.52
C THR A 5 1.92 -1.02 -34.42
N THR A 6 1.38 0.00 -33.78
CA THR A 6 0.29 -0.16 -32.81
C THR A 6 -0.87 -0.97 -33.38
N ALA A 7 -1.26 -0.72 -34.64
CA ALA A 7 -2.31 -1.47 -35.31
C ALA A 7 -1.99 -2.98 -35.41
N ASN A 8 -0.75 -3.33 -35.74
CA ASN A 8 -0.33 -4.73 -35.84
C ASN A 8 -0.39 -5.42 -34.46
N ARG A 9 0.03 -4.72 -33.42
CA ARG A 9 0.03 -5.25 -32.05
C ARG A 9 -1.37 -5.37 -31.47
N LEU A 10 -2.25 -4.42 -31.74
CA LEU A 10 -3.67 -4.55 -31.39
C LEU A 10 -4.33 -5.72 -32.10
N ARG A 11 -4.10 -5.91 -33.40
CA ARG A 11 -4.64 -7.09 -34.13
C ARG A 11 -4.07 -8.40 -33.60
N TYR A 12 -2.79 -8.43 -33.26
CA TYR A 12 -2.17 -9.59 -32.62
C TYR A 12 -2.88 -9.94 -31.31
N LEU A 13 -3.10 -8.96 -30.42
CA LEU A 13 -3.81 -9.16 -29.16
C LEU A 13 -5.26 -9.61 -29.37
N MET A 14 -5.95 -9.00 -30.34
CA MET A 14 -7.31 -9.39 -30.70
C MET A 14 -7.38 -10.87 -31.15
N THR A 15 -6.42 -11.29 -31.95
CA THR A 15 -6.38 -12.68 -32.45
C THR A 15 -5.98 -13.67 -31.35
N THR A 16 -4.93 -13.38 -30.59
CA THR A 16 -4.40 -14.32 -29.59
C THR A 16 -5.29 -14.46 -28.36
N ARG A 17 -6.03 -13.38 -28.01
CA ARG A 17 -6.92 -13.36 -26.83
C ARG A 17 -8.40 -13.44 -27.21
N ASN A 18 -8.72 -13.65 -28.48
CA ASN A 18 -10.10 -13.71 -29.01
C ASN A 18 -10.94 -12.48 -28.63
N LEU A 19 -10.33 -11.27 -28.69
CA LEU A 19 -10.98 -10.01 -28.32
C LEU A 19 -11.63 -9.36 -29.53
N LYS A 20 -12.81 -8.75 -29.33
CA LYS A 20 -13.44 -7.82 -30.27
C LYS A 20 -13.07 -6.38 -29.89
N GLN A 21 -13.23 -5.45 -30.84
CA GLN A 21 -12.98 -4.01 -30.58
C GLN A 21 -13.83 -3.47 -29.42
N ILE A 22 -15.05 -3.99 -29.24
CA ILE A 22 -15.92 -3.59 -28.14
C ILE A 22 -15.37 -4.05 -26.77
N ASP A 23 -14.69 -5.18 -26.73
CA ASP A 23 -14.13 -5.70 -25.49
C ASP A 23 -12.93 -4.86 -25.06
N ILE A 24 -12.12 -4.40 -26.04
CA ILE A 24 -11.02 -3.44 -25.78
C ILE A 24 -11.58 -2.12 -25.23
N LEU A 25 -12.67 -1.60 -25.83
CA LEU A 25 -13.29 -0.37 -25.35
C LEU A 25 -13.79 -0.50 -23.91
N ARG A 26 -14.55 -1.57 -23.62
CA ARG A 26 -15.05 -1.84 -22.25
C ARG A 26 -13.93 -1.97 -21.23
N ALA A 27 -12.86 -2.66 -21.57
CA ALA A 27 -11.70 -2.78 -20.69
C ALA A 27 -10.99 -1.44 -20.47
N ALA A 28 -11.05 -0.53 -21.43
CA ALA A 28 -10.44 0.80 -21.34
C ALA A 28 -11.30 1.83 -20.58
N GLU A 29 -12.61 1.64 -20.49
CA GLU A 29 -13.54 2.60 -19.87
C GLU A 29 -13.16 3.02 -18.42
N PRO A 30 -12.83 2.10 -17.50
CA PRO A 30 -12.45 2.48 -16.12
C PRO A 30 -11.23 3.40 -16.10
N TYR A 31 -10.21 3.05 -16.89
CA TYR A 31 -8.97 3.83 -16.98
C TYR A 31 -9.20 5.18 -17.68
N ALA A 32 -10.01 5.20 -18.75
CA ALA A 32 -10.36 6.42 -19.43
C ALA A 32 -11.07 7.43 -18.50
N ALA A 33 -11.95 6.94 -17.63
CA ALA A 33 -12.60 7.74 -16.59
C ALA A 33 -11.59 8.26 -15.57
N GLN A 34 -10.68 7.41 -15.09
CA GLN A 34 -9.63 7.77 -14.12
C GLN A 34 -8.70 8.88 -14.66
N PHE A 35 -8.31 8.80 -15.92
CA PHE A 35 -7.43 9.78 -16.57
C PHE A 35 -8.18 10.96 -17.21
N ASN A 36 -9.50 11.03 -17.07
CA ASN A 36 -10.37 12.03 -17.69
C ASN A 36 -10.17 12.15 -19.22
N VAL A 37 -9.97 11.01 -19.89
CA VAL A 37 -9.75 10.92 -21.33
C VAL A 37 -10.96 10.30 -22.01
N LYS A 38 -11.50 10.96 -23.04
CA LYS A 38 -12.60 10.38 -23.83
C LYS A 38 -12.07 9.34 -24.82
N MET A 39 -12.63 8.12 -24.74
CA MET A 39 -12.42 7.06 -25.72
C MET A 39 -13.76 6.54 -26.23
N ASN A 40 -13.84 6.28 -27.52
CA ASN A 40 -15.05 5.80 -28.14
C ASN A 40 -14.76 4.69 -29.15
N ARG A 41 -15.83 4.07 -29.68
CA ARG A 41 -15.71 2.95 -30.62
C ARG A 41 -14.97 3.31 -31.90
N SER A 42 -15.12 4.55 -32.37
CA SER A 42 -14.42 5.05 -33.57
C SER A 42 -12.92 5.11 -33.36
N ASP A 43 -12.47 5.53 -32.16
CA ASP A 43 -11.05 5.57 -31.80
C ASP A 43 -10.43 4.17 -31.93
N ILE A 44 -11.04 3.17 -31.28
CA ILE A 44 -10.52 1.79 -31.32
C ILE A 44 -10.48 1.27 -32.79
N SER A 45 -11.52 1.54 -33.57
CA SER A 45 -11.58 1.11 -34.97
C SER A 45 -10.46 1.76 -35.81
N GLN A 46 -10.17 3.03 -35.59
CA GLN A 46 -9.10 3.76 -36.30
C GLN A 46 -7.71 3.25 -35.90
N TYR A 47 -7.49 2.93 -34.60
CA TYR A 47 -6.22 2.38 -34.12
C TYR A 47 -5.97 0.97 -34.66
N VAL A 48 -6.99 0.10 -34.63
CA VAL A 48 -6.90 -1.27 -35.15
C VAL A 48 -6.70 -1.28 -36.67
N SER A 49 -7.31 -0.33 -37.41
CA SER A 49 -7.13 -0.22 -38.86
C SER A 49 -5.77 0.42 -39.24
N GLY A 50 -5.14 1.15 -38.31
CA GLY A 50 -3.90 1.87 -38.57
C GLY A 50 -4.11 3.22 -39.28
N LYS A 51 -5.36 3.73 -39.34
CA LYS A 51 -5.68 5.03 -39.89
C LYS A 51 -5.17 6.18 -39.03
N VAL A 52 -5.16 5.98 -37.72
CA VAL A 52 -4.70 6.95 -36.71
C VAL A 52 -3.86 6.20 -35.68
N GLU A 53 -2.78 6.81 -35.22
CA GLU A 53 -2.02 6.32 -34.08
C GLU A 53 -2.57 6.97 -32.79
N PRO A 54 -2.79 6.19 -31.69
CA PRO A 54 -3.23 6.76 -30.44
C PRO A 54 -2.16 7.67 -29.84
N GLY A 55 -2.59 8.81 -29.26
CA GLY A 55 -1.71 9.65 -28.47
C GLY A 55 -1.27 8.98 -27.17
N GLN A 56 -0.30 9.57 -26.48
CA GLN A 56 0.36 8.97 -25.31
C GLN A 56 -0.63 8.55 -24.21
N ASP A 57 -1.59 9.40 -23.85
CA ASP A 57 -2.59 9.09 -22.81
C ASP A 57 -3.42 7.86 -23.20
N LYS A 58 -3.88 7.80 -24.46
CA LYS A 58 -4.68 6.69 -24.96
C LYS A 58 -3.86 5.40 -25.10
N LEU A 59 -2.57 5.50 -25.41
CA LEU A 59 -1.65 4.34 -25.38
C LEU A 59 -1.48 3.79 -23.96
N THR A 60 -1.32 4.68 -22.98
CA THR A 60 -1.24 4.28 -21.56
C THR A 60 -2.51 3.58 -21.13
N ILE A 61 -3.68 4.14 -21.46
CA ILE A 61 -4.98 3.54 -21.13
C ILE A 61 -5.14 2.17 -21.80
N LEU A 62 -4.78 2.04 -23.08
CA LEU A 62 -4.84 0.76 -23.80
C LEU A 62 -3.85 -0.26 -23.23
N GLY A 63 -2.66 0.16 -22.82
CA GLY A 63 -1.69 -0.68 -22.15
C GLY A 63 -2.23 -1.26 -20.85
N LEU A 64 -2.78 -0.41 -19.99
CA LEU A 64 -3.42 -0.83 -18.73
C LEU A 64 -4.61 -1.76 -18.98
N ALA A 65 -5.50 -1.39 -19.89
CA ALA A 65 -6.69 -2.15 -20.22
C ALA A 65 -6.40 -3.54 -20.79
N LEU A 66 -5.31 -3.66 -21.54
CA LEU A 66 -4.90 -4.92 -22.17
C LEU A 66 -3.82 -5.67 -21.39
N GLY A 67 -3.32 -5.11 -20.27
CA GLY A 67 -2.23 -5.70 -19.48
C GLY A 67 -0.96 -5.90 -20.31
N VAL A 68 -0.59 -4.88 -21.09
CA VAL A 68 0.63 -4.87 -21.93
C VAL A 68 1.38 -3.57 -21.76
N ASP A 69 2.68 -3.61 -22.01
CA ASP A 69 3.52 -2.42 -21.97
C ASP A 69 3.09 -1.39 -23.05
N PRO A 70 2.78 -0.14 -22.67
CA PRO A 70 2.44 0.91 -23.64
C PRO A 70 3.55 1.16 -24.68
N VAL A 71 4.83 1.02 -24.27
CA VAL A 71 5.99 1.19 -25.16
C VAL A 71 6.05 0.04 -26.17
N TRP A 72 5.74 -1.20 -25.72
CA TRP A 72 5.55 -2.31 -26.64
C TRP A 72 4.38 -2.02 -27.58
N LEU A 73 3.26 -1.53 -27.09
CA LEU A 73 2.10 -1.24 -27.93
C LEU A 73 2.41 -0.18 -29.00
N MET A 74 3.32 0.77 -28.74
CA MET A 74 3.83 1.75 -29.71
C MET A 74 4.64 1.14 -30.87
N GLY A 75 5.03 -0.12 -30.78
CA GLY A 75 5.82 -0.79 -31.80
C GLY A 75 7.32 -0.90 -31.49
N ILE A 76 7.76 -0.47 -30.32
CA ILE A 76 9.15 -0.58 -29.87
C ILE A 76 9.43 -2.01 -29.41
N ASP A 77 10.62 -2.51 -29.68
CA ASP A 77 11.03 -3.87 -29.33
C ASP A 77 11.40 -3.97 -27.85
N VAL A 78 10.37 -4.10 -27.02
CA VAL A 78 10.42 -4.34 -25.57
C VAL A 78 9.50 -5.52 -25.24
N PRO A 79 9.61 -6.16 -24.08
CA PRO A 79 8.68 -7.21 -23.67
C PRO A 79 7.21 -6.75 -23.72
N MET A 80 6.32 -7.62 -24.20
CA MET A 80 4.88 -7.33 -24.32
C MET A 80 4.20 -7.12 -22.97
N ILE A 81 4.54 -7.93 -22.01
CA ILE A 81 4.12 -7.77 -20.64
C ILE A 81 5.18 -6.90 -19.99
N PRO A 82 4.78 -5.79 -19.30
CA PRO A 82 5.75 -5.11 -18.48
C PRO A 82 6.41 -6.19 -17.63
N GLN A 83 7.70 -6.38 -17.79
CA GLN A 83 8.40 -7.11 -16.77
C GLN A 83 8.17 -6.23 -15.52
N GLU A 84 7.27 -6.65 -14.66
CA GLU A 84 7.30 -6.21 -13.29
C GLU A 84 8.76 -6.32 -12.92
N ASP A 85 9.38 -5.19 -12.62
CA ASP A 85 10.82 -5.04 -12.50
C ASP A 85 11.49 -6.31 -11.94
N LYS A 86 11.65 -7.31 -12.84
CA LYS A 86 12.61 -8.35 -12.62
C LYS A 86 13.95 -7.66 -12.79
N GLU A 87 14.38 -7.09 -11.67
CA GLU A 87 15.78 -6.86 -11.45
C GLU A 87 16.46 -6.05 -12.57
N MET A 88 16.26 -4.74 -12.58
CA MET A 88 17.46 -3.92 -12.57
C MET A 88 18.28 -4.51 -11.41
N LEU A 89 19.33 -5.30 -11.73
CA LEU A 89 20.20 -5.90 -10.70
C LEU A 89 20.46 -4.78 -9.70
N PRO A 90 19.94 -4.85 -8.47
CA PRO A 90 20.14 -3.76 -7.57
C PRO A 90 21.63 -3.63 -7.40
N HIS A 91 22.18 -2.45 -7.66
CA HIS A 91 23.49 -2.13 -7.10
C HIS A 91 23.41 -2.62 -5.65
N PRO A 92 24.42 -3.37 -5.13
CA PRO A 92 24.33 -3.99 -3.81
C PRO A 92 23.88 -3.06 -2.70
N ASP A 93 23.95 -1.75 -2.92
CA ASP A 93 23.52 -0.69 -2.00
C ASP A 93 22.13 -0.09 -2.35
N MET A 94 21.42 -0.59 -3.37
CA MET A 94 20.06 -0.15 -3.72
C MET A 94 19.05 -1.13 -3.16
N LEU A 95 18.23 -0.66 -2.21
CA LEU A 95 17.08 -1.41 -1.71
C LEU A 95 15.92 -1.30 -2.71
N PRO A 96 15.23 -2.41 -3.04
CA PRO A 96 14.08 -2.36 -3.95
C PRO A 96 12.99 -1.47 -3.36
N VAL A 97 12.45 -0.56 -4.17
CA VAL A 97 11.32 0.27 -3.78
C VAL A 97 10.06 -0.57 -3.90
N SER A 98 9.41 -0.85 -2.78
CA SER A 98 8.11 -1.52 -2.77
C SER A 98 7.03 -0.56 -3.30
N ARG A 99 6.15 -1.06 -4.18
CA ARG A 99 4.93 -0.34 -4.60
C ARG A 99 3.73 -0.69 -3.71
N ARG A 100 3.96 -1.45 -2.65
CA ARG A 100 2.91 -1.82 -1.70
C ARG A 100 2.52 -0.61 -0.85
N SER A 101 1.24 -0.39 -0.68
CA SER A 101 0.70 0.57 0.28
C SER A 101 -0.13 -0.17 1.34
N VAL A 102 -0.16 0.40 2.54
CA VAL A 102 -0.97 -0.10 3.64
C VAL A 102 -1.91 0.98 4.14
N PRO A 103 -3.08 0.63 4.68
CA PRO A 103 -3.99 1.62 5.22
C PRO A 103 -3.34 2.37 6.37
N LEU A 104 -3.47 3.69 6.39
CA LEU A 104 -3.13 4.56 7.51
C LEU A 104 -4.38 4.72 8.37
N LEU A 105 -4.41 4.02 9.49
CA LEU A 105 -5.45 4.19 10.47
C LEU A 105 -5.14 5.48 11.23
N GLY A 106 -6.10 6.41 11.23
CA GLY A 106 -5.96 7.71 11.91
C GLY A 106 -5.69 7.55 13.41
N SER A 107 -5.42 8.66 14.11
CA SER A 107 -5.37 8.65 15.57
C SER A 107 -6.74 8.25 16.08
N ILE A 108 -6.82 7.16 16.81
CA ILE A 108 -8.07 6.67 17.37
C ILE A 108 -8.49 7.63 18.47
N ALA A 109 -9.48 8.45 18.18
CA ALA A 109 -10.20 9.20 19.17
C ALA A 109 -11.45 8.38 19.51
N CYS A 110 -11.52 7.94 20.76
CA CYS A 110 -12.71 7.52 21.51
C CYS A 110 -13.86 6.85 20.74
N GLY A 111 -14.05 5.57 20.94
CA GLY A 111 -15.40 4.96 20.90
C GLY A 111 -15.81 4.20 19.67
N GLU A 112 -15.01 4.13 18.61
CA GLU A 112 -15.34 3.28 17.46
C GLU A 112 -14.28 2.18 17.24
N PRO A 113 -14.71 0.93 16.93
CA PRO A 113 -13.76 -0.15 16.66
C PRO A 113 -12.88 0.22 15.46
N ILE A 114 -11.57 0.07 15.60
CA ILE A 114 -10.52 0.38 14.59
C ILE A 114 -10.81 -0.26 13.21
N PHE A 115 -11.73 -1.20 13.13
CA PHE A 115 -12.04 -2.00 11.96
C PHE A 115 -13.51 -1.90 11.52
N ALA A 116 -14.30 -0.96 12.05
CA ALA A 116 -15.76 -0.93 11.82
C ALA A 116 -16.20 -0.12 10.59
N ASP A 117 -15.38 0.78 10.04
CA ASP A 117 -15.73 1.52 8.84
C ASP A 117 -14.65 1.40 7.77
N GLU A 118 -15.08 1.01 6.57
CA GLU A 118 -14.29 0.88 5.33
C GLU A 118 -13.78 2.22 4.76
N ASP A 119 -13.83 3.30 5.51
CA ASP A 119 -13.26 4.59 5.13
C ASP A 119 -11.73 4.63 5.36
N TYR A 120 -11.01 3.76 4.66
CA TYR A 120 -9.56 3.90 4.47
C TYR A 120 -9.26 5.13 3.60
N SER A 121 -9.52 6.32 4.13
CA SER A 121 -9.35 7.57 3.38
C SER A 121 -7.87 7.91 3.09
N ALA A 122 -6.94 7.22 3.73
CA ALA A 122 -5.51 7.41 3.49
C ALA A 122 -4.75 6.08 3.46
N SER A 123 -3.80 5.97 2.56
CA SER A 123 -2.82 4.87 2.50
C SER A 123 -1.41 5.43 2.45
N VAL A 124 -0.46 4.67 2.99
CA VAL A 124 0.96 5.03 3.00
C VAL A 124 1.72 4.04 2.15
N ALA A 125 2.51 4.56 1.21
CA ALA A 125 3.41 3.75 0.40
C ALA A 125 4.60 3.29 1.24
N LEU A 126 4.98 2.02 1.08
CA LEU A 126 6.15 1.45 1.72
C LEU A 126 7.39 1.74 0.86
N GLY A 127 8.45 2.27 1.49
CA GLY A 127 9.75 2.47 0.82
C GLY A 127 10.52 1.19 0.59
N HIS A 128 10.16 0.10 1.28
CA HIS A 128 10.81 -1.21 1.23
C HIS A 128 9.75 -2.31 1.33
N ASP A 129 10.15 -3.54 1.07
CA ASP A 129 9.29 -4.71 1.29
C ASP A 129 9.22 -5.03 2.80
N ILE A 130 8.40 -4.25 3.50
CA ILE A 130 8.14 -4.40 4.94
C ILE A 130 6.87 -5.25 5.10
N ASP A 131 6.99 -6.37 5.81
CA ASP A 131 5.83 -7.18 6.16
C ASP A 131 5.02 -6.52 7.29
N CYS A 132 4.04 -5.72 6.91
CA CYS A 132 3.10 -5.03 7.79
C CYS A 132 1.69 -5.07 7.21
N ASP A 133 0.70 -4.86 8.05
CA ASP A 133 -0.71 -4.96 7.68
C ASP A 133 -1.41 -3.59 7.69
N PHE A 134 -0.95 -2.65 8.53
CA PHE A 134 -1.46 -1.29 8.61
C PHE A 134 -0.41 -0.33 9.18
N ALA A 135 -0.69 0.96 9.11
CA ALA A 135 0.13 2.01 9.69
C ALA A 135 -0.68 2.87 10.66
N LEU A 136 0.00 3.45 11.65
CA LEU A 136 -0.56 4.39 12.61
C LEU A 136 0.26 5.68 12.60
N ARG A 137 -0.41 6.83 12.73
CA ARG A 137 0.26 8.09 12.98
C ARG A 137 0.49 8.26 14.48
N CYS A 138 1.75 8.45 14.87
CA CYS A 138 2.10 8.73 16.27
C CYS A 138 1.65 10.12 16.68
N LYS A 139 1.19 10.24 17.92
CA LYS A 139 0.88 11.50 18.56
C LYS A 139 1.59 11.58 19.93
N GLY A 140 2.25 12.69 20.15
CA GLY A 140 2.96 12.96 21.41
C GLY A 140 4.39 12.41 21.43
N ASP A 141 5.01 12.47 22.60
CA ASP A 141 6.44 12.23 22.82
C ASP A 141 6.76 10.96 23.64
N SER A 142 5.78 10.10 23.86
CA SER A 142 5.94 8.93 24.74
C SER A 142 6.97 7.91 24.25
N MET A 143 7.36 7.95 22.96
CA MET A 143 8.26 6.98 22.32
C MET A 143 9.55 7.60 21.80
N ILE A 144 9.91 8.81 22.20
CA ILE A 144 11.09 9.53 21.71
C ILE A 144 12.42 8.80 21.98
N GLY A 145 12.53 8.08 23.08
CA GLY A 145 13.70 7.23 23.39
C GLY A 145 13.84 6.02 22.45
N ALA A 146 12.80 5.71 21.68
CA ALA A 146 12.84 4.75 20.57
C ALA A 146 13.00 5.43 19.20
N ARG A 147 13.28 6.74 19.17
CA ARG A 147 13.38 7.58 17.97
C ARG A 147 12.07 7.71 17.17
N ILE A 148 10.94 7.50 17.84
CA ILE A 148 9.61 7.69 17.24
C ILE A 148 9.06 8.99 17.82
N TYR A 149 8.80 9.96 16.93
CA TYR A 149 8.41 11.32 17.26
C TYR A 149 6.95 11.60 16.93
N ASP A 150 6.47 12.74 17.39
CA ASP A 150 5.13 13.23 17.03
C ASP A 150 5.00 13.40 15.52
N GLY A 151 3.92 12.89 14.94
CA GLY A 151 3.67 12.92 13.50
C GLY A 151 4.27 11.76 12.71
N ASP A 152 5.18 10.96 13.29
CA ASP A 152 5.75 9.79 12.62
C ASP A 152 4.68 8.76 12.26
N ILE A 153 4.94 8.02 11.18
CA ILE A 153 4.11 6.91 10.74
C ILE A 153 4.78 5.60 11.15
N VAL A 154 4.10 4.79 11.95
CA VAL A 154 4.60 3.50 12.40
C VAL A 154 3.85 2.37 11.72
N PHE A 155 4.58 1.45 11.12
CA PHE A 155 4.07 0.27 10.43
C PHE A 155 3.90 -0.88 11.38
N ILE A 156 2.72 -1.50 11.37
CA ILE A 156 2.30 -2.51 12.33
C ILE A 156 2.03 -3.84 11.62
N LYS A 157 2.64 -4.90 12.13
CA LYS A 157 2.28 -6.28 11.80
C LYS A 157 1.23 -6.75 12.78
N LYS A 158 0.04 -7.09 12.29
CA LYS A 158 -1.09 -7.56 13.12
C LYS A 158 -0.75 -8.87 13.81
N GLN A 159 -0.83 -8.88 15.12
CA GLN A 159 -0.69 -10.08 15.96
C GLN A 159 -1.25 -9.82 17.36
N ASP A 160 -1.78 -10.85 18.00
CA ASP A 160 -2.43 -10.72 19.29
C ASP A 160 -1.44 -10.82 20.47
N PHE A 161 -0.22 -11.27 20.23
CA PHE A 161 0.82 -11.46 21.24
C PHE A 161 2.15 -10.91 20.74
N VAL A 162 2.95 -10.40 21.68
CA VAL A 162 4.31 -9.91 21.42
C VAL A 162 5.26 -10.38 22.52
N ASP A 163 6.55 -10.45 22.17
CA ASP A 163 7.61 -10.77 23.13
C ASP A 163 7.91 -9.57 24.03
N ASP A 164 8.46 -9.86 25.21
CA ASP A 164 8.84 -8.83 26.18
C ASP A 164 9.80 -7.79 25.59
N GLY A 165 9.53 -6.52 25.88
CA GLY A 165 10.30 -5.39 25.39
C GLY A 165 9.96 -4.95 23.96
N THR A 166 9.09 -5.68 23.26
CA THR A 166 8.63 -5.32 21.91
C THR A 166 7.83 -4.04 21.95
N ILE A 167 8.07 -3.15 20.98
CA ILE A 167 7.20 -1.99 20.74
C ILE A 167 5.96 -2.49 19.99
N ALA A 168 4.79 -2.27 20.59
CA ALA A 168 3.53 -2.72 20.04
C ALA A 168 2.48 -1.60 20.06
N ALA A 169 1.59 -1.64 19.09
CA ALA A 169 0.34 -0.93 19.16
C ALA A 169 -0.60 -1.72 20.06
N VAL A 170 -1.10 -1.07 21.10
CA VAL A 170 -2.01 -1.66 22.09
C VAL A 170 -3.24 -0.78 22.23
N LEU A 171 -4.37 -1.42 22.51
CA LEU A 171 -5.62 -0.77 22.87
C LEU A 171 -5.83 -0.94 24.37
N ILE A 172 -6.07 0.16 25.04
CA ILE A 172 -6.48 0.20 26.47
C ILE A 172 -7.83 0.91 26.48
N ASP A 173 -8.87 0.20 26.84
CA ASP A 173 -10.24 0.63 26.62
C ASP A 173 -10.45 1.01 25.15
N ASP A 174 -10.69 2.29 24.85
CA ASP A 174 -10.89 2.79 23.49
C ASP A 174 -9.66 3.56 22.96
N ASP A 175 -8.57 3.64 23.74
CA ASP A 175 -7.38 4.40 23.36
C ASP A 175 -6.28 3.49 22.80
N ALA A 176 -5.91 3.70 21.54
CA ALA A 176 -4.74 3.05 20.97
C ALA A 176 -3.47 3.84 21.29
N THR A 177 -2.42 3.13 21.67
CA THR A 177 -1.13 3.75 21.98
C THR A 177 0.03 2.81 21.62
N LEU A 178 1.23 3.41 21.42
CA LEU A 178 2.47 2.66 21.28
C LEU A 178 3.18 2.56 22.63
N LYS A 179 3.53 1.33 23.02
CA LYS A 179 4.30 1.07 24.25
C LYS A 179 5.23 -0.12 24.06
N ARG A 180 6.25 -0.22 24.89
CA ARG A 180 6.95 -1.49 25.11
C ARG A 180 6.14 -2.36 26.05
N VAL A 181 5.87 -3.57 25.62
CA VAL A 181 5.03 -4.54 26.34
C VAL A 181 5.92 -5.48 27.13
N TYR A 182 5.63 -5.70 28.41
CA TYR A 182 6.29 -6.68 29.26
C TYR A 182 5.24 -7.51 30.02
N LYS A 183 5.41 -8.82 30.04
CA LYS A 183 4.59 -9.72 30.83
C LYS A 183 5.23 -9.90 32.21
N LEU A 184 4.46 -9.69 33.26
CA LEU A 184 4.93 -9.86 34.61
C LEU A 184 4.62 -11.28 35.11
N SER A 185 5.39 -11.75 36.11
CA SER A 185 5.26 -13.09 36.69
C SER A 185 3.92 -13.30 37.41
N ASP A 186 3.24 -12.24 37.79
CA ASP A 186 1.91 -12.26 38.43
C ASP A 186 0.75 -12.21 37.42
N GLY A 187 1.04 -12.30 36.12
CA GLY A 187 0.06 -12.30 35.05
C GLY A 187 -0.35 -10.92 34.56
N ARG A 188 0.08 -9.84 35.21
CA ARG A 188 -0.14 -8.47 34.72
C ARG A 188 0.74 -8.16 33.53
N ILE A 189 0.34 -7.15 32.78
CA ILE A 189 1.12 -6.60 31.67
C ILE A 189 1.55 -5.20 32.04
N GLU A 190 2.85 -4.94 31.91
CA GLU A 190 3.42 -3.62 32.05
C GLU A 190 3.66 -2.99 30.67
N LEU A 191 3.15 -1.78 30.49
CA LEU A 191 3.27 -0.99 29.27
C LEU A 191 4.17 0.20 29.57
N ARG A 192 5.39 0.18 29.03
CA ARG A 192 6.39 1.23 29.22
C ARG A 192 6.45 2.16 28.03
N ALA A 193 6.41 3.46 28.30
CA ALA A 193 6.83 4.45 27.34
C ALA A 193 8.36 4.36 27.12
N ALA A 194 8.83 4.74 25.94
CA ALA A 194 10.26 4.99 25.70
C ALA A 194 10.60 6.47 25.95
N ASN A 195 10.11 6.98 27.09
CA ASN A 195 10.37 8.32 27.59
C ASN A 195 10.20 8.28 29.13
N GLU A 196 11.25 8.58 29.85
CA GLU A 196 11.31 8.50 31.31
C GLU A 196 10.34 9.44 32.05
N ARG A 197 9.80 10.43 31.34
CA ARG A 197 8.78 11.35 31.89
C ARG A 197 7.45 10.65 32.14
N TYR A 198 7.21 9.49 31.51
CA TYR A 198 5.96 8.72 31.61
C TYR A 198 6.12 7.54 32.55
N ARG A 199 5.21 7.41 33.50
CA ARG A 199 5.15 6.22 34.35
C ARG A 199 4.63 5.02 33.58
N PRO A 200 5.09 3.79 33.90
CA PRO A 200 4.51 2.58 33.35
C PRO A 200 3.02 2.47 33.66
N ILE A 201 2.27 1.88 32.71
CA ILE A 201 0.86 1.54 32.90
C ILE A 201 0.80 0.03 33.14
N PHE A 202 0.08 -0.40 34.18
CA PHE A 202 -0.14 -1.82 34.48
C PHE A 202 -1.58 -2.17 34.16
N VAL A 203 -1.81 -3.29 33.44
CA VAL A 203 -3.14 -3.79 33.07
C VAL A 203 -3.25 -5.28 33.38
N GLY A 204 -4.49 -5.78 33.54
CA GLY A 204 -4.76 -7.19 33.79
C GLY A 204 -4.61 -7.63 35.28
N GLY A 205 -4.61 -6.69 36.20
CA GLY A 205 -4.69 -7.02 37.64
C GLY A 205 -6.10 -7.49 38.05
N PRO A 206 -6.24 -8.13 39.23
CA PRO A 206 -7.53 -8.69 39.70
C PRO A 206 -8.63 -7.61 39.85
N ASP A 207 -8.25 -6.36 40.15
CA ASP A 207 -9.18 -5.23 40.29
C ASP A 207 -9.17 -4.29 39.05
N ASP A 208 -8.48 -4.68 37.98
CA ASP A 208 -8.40 -3.87 36.78
C ASP A 208 -9.60 -4.14 35.86
N THR A 209 -10.44 -3.13 35.68
CA THR A 209 -11.64 -3.23 34.84
C THR A 209 -11.39 -2.79 33.42
N ARG A 210 -10.18 -2.30 33.10
CA ARG A 210 -9.83 -1.84 31.76
C ARG A 210 -9.72 -3.00 30.78
N THR A 211 -10.21 -2.80 29.58
CA THR A 211 -9.97 -3.74 28.49
C THR A 211 -8.56 -3.51 27.93
N PHE A 212 -7.87 -4.59 27.63
CA PHE A 212 -6.54 -4.53 27.02
C PHE A 212 -6.45 -5.50 25.84
N ARG A 213 -5.90 -5.01 24.73
CA ARG A 213 -5.62 -5.86 23.57
C ARG A 213 -4.37 -5.38 22.84
N VAL A 214 -3.54 -6.32 22.40
CA VAL A 214 -2.46 -6.05 21.45
C VAL A 214 -3.06 -5.98 20.04
N LEU A 215 -2.77 -4.91 19.30
CA LEU A 215 -3.18 -4.75 17.92
C LEU A 215 -2.13 -5.29 16.95
N GLY A 216 -0.85 -5.22 17.35
CA GLY A 216 0.24 -5.74 16.56
C GLY A 216 1.60 -5.17 16.97
N LYS A 217 2.64 -5.77 16.40
CA LYS A 217 4.04 -5.39 16.59
C LYS A 217 4.43 -4.25 15.67
N ALA A 218 5.12 -3.24 16.18
CA ALA A 218 5.78 -2.23 15.36
C ALA A 218 7.00 -2.85 14.66
N VAL A 219 7.04 -2.77 13.34
CA VAL A 219 8.09 -3.38 12.51
C VAL A 219 9.02 -2.34 11.85
N ALA A 220 8.49 -1.15 11.61
CA ALA A 220 9.24 -0.01 11.06
C ALA A 220 8.53 1.29 11.38
N PHE A 221 9.21 2.40 11.17
CA PHE A 221 8.59 3.74 11.21
C PHE A 221 9.22 4.64 10.15
N GLN A 222 8.48 5.67 9.78
CA GLN A 222 8.89 6.71 8.83
C GLN A 222 8.72 8.08 9.49
N SER A 223 9.79 8.87 9.51
CA SER A 223 9.80 10.25 9.96
C SER A 223 9.90 11.22 8.78
N LEU A 224 9.23 12.35 8.87
CA LEU A 224 9.45 13.48 7.97
C LEU A 224 10.46 14.44 8.65
N LEU A 225 11.38 14.98 7.85
CA LEU A 225 12.36 15.97 8.30
C LEU A 225 11.71 17.34 8.39
#